data_ec764e344aa33fc6185c2cbc28d528b0
#
_entry.id   ec764e344aa33fc6185c2cbc28d528b0
#
_cell.length_a   1.000
_cell.length_b   1.000
_cell.length_c   1.000
_cell.angle_alpha   90.00
_cell.angle_beta   90.00
_cell.angle_gamma   90.00
#
_symmetry.space_group_name_H-M   'P 1'
#
loop_
_entity.id
_entity.type
_entity.pdbx_description
1 polymer ?
#
loop_
_entity_poly.entity_id
_entity_poly.type
_entity_poly.pdbx_seq_one_letter_code
_entity_poly.pdbx_strand_id
1 'polypeptide(L)'
;NHSISPIDSKSPCQKSYVIVIGDGDWYNHNLAVRKATALKNQGIKTFAVAFGTGISSSGLRNFNRLAAAGGTTQAIQARTAASLKTQLKSAISQIIASKLSFSAPAITATLNSSGSLYQAQFDYAQNQEWSGTIKRTAINSKGVVDTTDSGNWSAVDKLPIPSSRKIWTTLNGKDYKTAN
;
A
#
# COMPACT_ATOMS: atom_id res chain seq x y z
N ASN A 1 19.46 28.47 -0.58
CA ASN A 1 18.29 27.64 -0.34
C ASN A 1 18.55 26.25 -0.91
N HIS A 2 19.00 25.34 -0.06
CA HIS A 2 19.05 23.93 -0.44
C HIS A 2 17.61 23.40 -0.46
N SER A 3 17.07 23.12 -1.64
CA SER A 3 15.82 22.39 -1.82
C SER A 3 16.05 20.94 -1.37
N ILE A 4 15.68 20.64 -0.13
CA ILE A 4 15.72 19.26 0.37
C ILE A 4 14.44 18.58 -0.13
N SER A 5 14.57 17.74 -1.15
CA SER A 5 13.45 16.88 -1.59
C SER A 5 13.38 15.66 -0.66
N PRO A 6 12.18 15.32 -0.14
CA PRO A 6 12.00 14.07 0.59
C PRO A 6 11.99 12.85 -0.33
N ILE A 7 12.04 13.07 -1.64
CA ILE A 7 12.03 12.00 -2.64
C ILE A 7 13.50 11.60 -2.90
N ASP A 8 13.83 10.36 -2.57
CA ASP A 8 15.11 9.77 -2.88
C ASP A 8 14.98 8.89 -4.14
N SER A 9 15.62 9.29 -5.22
CA SER A 9 15.65 8.53 -6.47
C SER A 9 16.37 7.18 -6.36
N LYS A 10 17.19 7.00 -5.31
CA LYS A 10 17.89 5.74 -5.02
C LYS A 10 17.04 4.77 -4.20
N SER A 11 15.89 5.23 -3.68
CA SER A 11 14.98 4.44 -2.85
C SER A 11 13.57 4.39 -3.46
N PRO A 12 13.39 3.73 -4.62
CA PRO A 12 12.12 3.76 -5.36
C PRO A 12 10.93 3.14 -4.60
N CYS A 13 11.22 2.35 -3.56
CA CYS A 13 10.19 1.76 -2.69
C CYS A 13 9.73 2.72 -1.59
N GLN A 14 10.45 3.83 -1.35
CA GLN A 14 10.04 4.82 -0.37
C GLN A 14 8.89 5.66 -0.92
N LYS A 15 7.74 5.60 -0.25
CA LYS A 15 6.58 6.42 -0.62
C LYS A 15 6.52 7.67 0.24
N SER A 16 6.27 8.79 -0.40
CA SER A 16 6.05 10.08 0.26
C SER A 16 4.58 10.45 0.25
N TYR A 17 4.15 11.12 1.31
CA TYR A 17 2.76 11.57 1.47
C TYR A 17 2.75 13.00 2.00
N VAL A 18 1.70 13.74 1.66
CA VAL A 18 1.45 15.07 2.20
C VAL A 18 0.15 15.03 3.02
N ILE A 19 0.17 15.61 4.20
CA ILE A 19 -1.03 15.82 5.02
C ILE A 19 -1.20 17.32 5.18
N VAL A 20 -2.33 17.85 4.69
CA VAL A 20 -2.71 19.25 4.84
C VAL A 20 -3.80 19.34 5.90
N ILE A 21 -3.54 20.08 6.96
CA ILE A 21 -4.52 20.31 8.04
C ILE A 21 -4.86 21.80 8.05
N GLY A 22 -6.14 22.12 8.03
CA GLY A 22 -6.63 23.48 8.15
C GLY A 22 -7.89 23.55 9.00
N ASP A 23 -8.06 24.66 9.71
CA ASP A 23 -9.10 24.92 10.70
C ASP A 23 -10.15 25.97 10.27
N GLY A 24 -10.04 26.43 9.03
CA GLY A 24 -10.94 27.45 8.47
C GLY A 24 -10.93 27.48 6.95
N ASP A 25 -11.57 28.51 6.42
CA ASP A 25 -11.55 28.78 4.98
C ASP A 25 -10.20 29.38 4.59
N TRP A 26 -9.72 29.03 3.40
CA TRP A 26 -8.39 29.40 2.90
C TRP A 26 -8.45 29.93 1.46
N TYR A 27 -7.43 30.68 1.08
CA TYR A 27 -7.34 31.31 -0.25
C TYR A 27 -6.47 30.47 -1.21
N ASN A 28 -6.47 30.84 -2.48
CA ASN A 28 -5.66 30.20 -3.54
C ASN A 28 -5.96 28.70 -3.75
N HIS A 29 -7.23 28.30 -3.56
CA HIS A 29 -7.68 26.91 -3.71
C HIS A 29 -7.21 26.25 -5.02
N ASN A 30 -7.31 26.98 -6.14
CA ASN A 30 -6.93 26.47 -7.46
C ASN A 30 -5.43 26.20 -7.58
N LEU A 31 -4.59 27.03 -6.93
CA LEU A 31 -3.15 26.78 -6.91
C LEU A 31 -2.81 25.52 -6.10
N ALA A 32 -3.41 25.35 -4.94
CA ALA A 32 -3.21 24.18 -4.09
C ALA A 32 -3.68 22.90 -4.78
N VAL A 33 -4.83 22.92 -5.45
CA VAL A 33 -5.36 21.79 -6.24
C VAL A 33 -4.38 21.42 -7.36
N ARG A 34 -3.85 22.40 -8.12
CA ARG A 34 -2.83 22.14 -9.16
C ARG A 34 -1.57 21.51 -8.56
N LYS A 35 -1.10 22.00 -7.42
CA LYS A 35 0.09 21.44 -6.75
C LYS A 35 -0.15 20.02 -6.25
N ALA A 36 -1.32 19.74 -5.66
CA ALA A 36 -1.70 18.38 -5.25
C ALA A 36 -1.78 17.42 -6.47
N THR A 37 -2.32 17.88 -7.59
CA THR A 37 -2.32 17.09 -8.85
C THR A 37 -0.89 16.81 -9.32
N ALA A 38 0.00 17.81 -9.29
CA ALA A 38 1.40 17.61 -9.68
C ALA A 38 2.12 16.61 -8.76
N LEU A 39 1.87 16.65 -7.47
CA LEU A 39 2.40 15.68 -6.51
C LEU A 39 1.84 14.27 -6.77
N LYS A 40 0.53 14.15 -7.01
CA LYS A 40 -0.11 12.88 -7.38
C LYS A 40 0.53 12.25 -8.61
N ASN A 41 0.83 13.05 -9.63
CA ASN A 41 1.50 12.57 -10.85
C ASN A 41 2.94 12.06 -10.60
N GLN A 42 3.54 12.45 -9.49
CA GLN A 42 4.82 11.93 -8.99
C GLN A 42 4.64 10.75 -8.01
N GLY A 43 3.42 10.22 -7.86
CA GLY A 43 3.12 9.13 -6.92
C GLY A 43 2.92 9.54 -5.47
N ILE A 44 2.89 10.85 -5.17
CA ILE A 44 2.73 11.39 -3.82
C ILE A 44 1.26 11.72 -3.58
N LYS A 45 0.60 11.00 -2.66
CA LYS A 45 -0.78 11.29 -2.29
C LYS A 45 -0.87 12.41 -1.27
N THR A 46 -1.92 13.23 -1.38
CA THR A 46 -2.23 14.30 -0.44
C THR A 46 -3.50 13.97 0.32
N PHE A 47 -3.41 13.91 1.64
CA PHE A 47 -4.55 13.85 2.55
C PHE A 47 -4.91 15.26 3.00
N ALA A 48 -6.17 15.64 2.88
CA ALA A 48 -6.67 16.92 3.38
C ALA A 48 -7.50 16.68 4.64
N VAL A 49 -7.23 17.44 5.69
CA VAL A 49 -7.91 17.35 6.98
C VAL A 49 -8.57 18.70 7.28
N ALA A 50 -9.88 18.70 7.35
CA ALA A 50 -10.70 19.83 7.75
C ALA A 50 -10.94 19.73 9.27
N PHE A 51 -10.27 20.57 10.05
CA PHE A 51 -10.29 20.52 11.52
C PHE A 51 -11.12 21.64 12.11
N GLY A 52 -11.95 21.32 13.09
CA GLY A 52 -12.75 22.29 13.83
C GLY A 52 -14.18 22.47 13.32
N THR A 53 -14.90 23.38 13.96
CA THR A 53 -16.32 23.66 13.67
C THR A 53 -16.54 24.92 12.84
N GLY A 54 -15.48 25.71 12.61
CA GLY A 54 -15.53 27.00 11.90
C GLY A 54 -15.43 26.92 10.38
N ILE A 55 -15.33 25.71 9.82
CA ILE A 55 -15.20 25.54 8.37
C ILE A 55 -16.56 25.66 7.71
N SER A 56 -16.69 26.58 6.77
CA SER A 56 -17.91 26.76 6.00
C SER A 56 -18.15 25.59 5.03
N SER A 57 -19.37 25.46 4.51
CA SER A 57 -19.68 24.46 3.46
C SER A 57 -18.84 24.66 2.20
N SER A 58 -18.47 25.90 1.87
CA SER A 58 -17.57 26.21 0.75
C SER A 58 -16.13 25.80 1.06
N GLY A 59 -15.65 26.04 2.28
CA GLY A 59 -14.36 25.61 2.77
C GLY A 59 -14.23 24.08 2.71
N LEU A 60 -15.23 23.36 3.19
CA LEU A 60 -15.25 21.90 3.12
C LEU A 60 -15.20 21.37 1.67
N ARG A 61 -15.94 22.00 0.74
CA ARG A 61 -15.83 21.67 -0.69
C ARG A 61 -14.40 21.86 -1.22
N ASN A 62 -13.70 22.91 -0.78
CA ASN A 62 -12.32 23.14 -1.19
C ASN A 62 -11.36 22.10 -0.63
N PHE A 63 -11.52 21.65 0.63
CA PHE A 63 -10.75 20.53 1.18
C PHE A 63 -11.03 19.23 0.43
N ASN A 64 -12.28 18.95 0.06
CA ASN A 64 -12.62 17.78 -0.75
C ASN A 64 -11.99 17.82 -2.14
N ARG A 65 -12.00 18.98 -2.80
CA ARG A 65 -11.32 19.17 -4.09
C ARG A 65 -9.82 18.94 -3.98
N LEU A 66 -9.20 19.41 -2.90
CA LEU A 66 -7.77 19.19 -2.64
C LEU A 66 -7.46 17.70 -2.43
N ALA A 67 -8.26 17.00 -1.63
CA ALA A 67 -8.13 15.57 -1.39
C ALA A 67 -8.25 14.76 -2.70
N ALA A 68 -9.30 15.02 -3.47
CA ALA A 68 -9.53 14.34 -4.75
C ALA A 68 -8.39 14.59 -5.75
N ALA A 69 -7.93 15.82 -5.87
CA ALA A 69 -6.80 16.19 -6.73
C ALA A 69 -5.49 15.51 -6.25
N GLY A 70 -5.33 15.34 -4.94
CA GLY A 70 -4.19 14.68 -4.32
C GLY A 70 -4.25 13.16 -4.34
N GLY A 71 -5.28 12.55 -4.96
CA GLY A 71 -5.40 11.09 -5.09
C GLY A 71 -5.98 10.38 -3.87
N THR A 72 -6.66 11.11 -3.00
CA THR A 72 -7.56 10.60 -1.95
C THR A 72 -9.01 10.95 -2.32
N THR A 73 -10.00 10.27 -1.74
CA THR A 73 -11.40 10.43 -2.19
C THR A 73 -12.03 11.71 -1.63
N GLN A 74 -11.89 11.92 -0.33
CA GLN A 74 -12.51 13.03 0.39
C GLN A 74 -11.60 13.52 1.50
N ALA A 75 -11.83 14.77 1.94
CA ALA A 75 -11.17 15.32 3.11
C ALA A 75 -11.64 14.62 4.40
N ILE A 76 -10.72 14.42 5.28
CA ILE A 76 -10.98 13.95 6.64
C ILE A 76 -11.56 15.10 7.44
N GLN A 77 -12.72 14.89 8.05
CA GLN A 77 -13.34 15.88 8.91
C GLN A 77 -13.13 15.53 10.38
N ALA A 78 -12.60 16.46 11.15
CA ALA A 78 -12.40 16.28 12.59
C ALA A 78 -12.83 17.54 13.34
N ARG A 79 -13.82 17.43 14.20
CA ARG A 79 -14.36 18.57 14.96
C ARG A 79 -13.71 18.75 16.32
N THR A 80 -13.07 17.72 16.86
CA THR A 80 -12.41 17.71 18.17
C THR A 80 -11.01 17.11 18.07
N ALA A 81 -10.16 17.37 19.04
CA ALA A 81 -8.82 16.77 19.11
C ALA A 81 -8.87 15.23 19.15
N ALA A 82 -9.86 14.66 19.85
CA ALA A 82 -10.04 13.23 19.92
C ALA A 82 -10.39 12.62 18.54
N SER A 83 -11.34 13.26 17.82
CA SER A 83 -11.69 12.84 16.46
C SER A 83 -10.52 13.03 15.48
N LEU A 84 -9.74 14.11 15.61
CA LEU A 84 -8.55 14.34 14.81
C LEU A 84 -7.52 13.21 15.01
N LYS A 85 -7.23 12.85 16.26
CA LYS A 85 -6.32 11.75 16.60
C LYS A 85 -6.77 10.43 15.96
N THR A 86 -8.05 10.10 16.06
CA THR A 86 -8.62 8.88 15.50
C THR A 86 -8.53 8.87 13.98
N GLN A 87 -8.89 9.96 13.33
CA GLN A 87 -8.88 10.08 11.87
C GLN A 87 -7.46 10.11 11.30
N LEU A 88 -6.52 10.79 11.95
CA LEU A 88 -5.11 10.75 11.55
C LEU A 88 -4.52 9.34 11.72
N LYS A 89 -4.85 8.64 12.81
CA LYS A 89 -4.43 7.25 13.00
C LYS A 89 -4.96 6.36 11.87
N SER A 90 -6.21 6.54 11.46
CA SER A 90 -6.80 5.82 10.33
C SER A 90 -6.09 6.12 9.01
N ALA A 91 -5.82 7.40 8.71
CA ALA A 91 -5.09 7.79 7.51
C ALA A 91 -3.66 7.22 7.49
N ILE A 92 -2.94 7.28 8.60
CA ILE A 92 -1.61 6.69 8.73
C ILE A 92 -1.67 5.17 8.57
N SER A 93 -2.67 4.50 9.16
CA SER A 93 -2.87 3.06 8.98
C SER A 93 -3.12 2.67 7.52
N GLN A 94 -3.87 3.47 6.77
CA GLN A 94 -4.05 3.27 5.32
C GLN A 94 -2.73 3.46 4.53
N ILE A 95 -1.90 4.41 4.96
CA ILE A 95 -0.57 4.62 4.38
C ILE A 95 0.32 3.40 4.63
N ILE A 96 0.35 2.89 5.86
CA ILE A 96 1.15 1.73 6.26
C ILE A 96 0.63 0.45 5.61
N ALA A 97 -0.70 0.28 5.52
CA ALA A 97 -1.33 -0.85 4.86
C ALA A 97 -1.16 -0.85 3.33
N SER A 98 -0.73 0.27 2.72
CA SER A 98 -0.33 0.28 1.32
C SER A 98 0.95 -0.54 1.17
N LYS A 99 0.78 -1.75 0.76
CA LYS A 99 1.68 -2.90 0.65
C LYS A 99 3.15 -2.55 0.51
N LEU A 100 3.90 -2.76 1.58
CA LEU A 100 5.34 -2.90 1.51
C LEU A 100 5.64 -4.36 1.12
N SER A 101 5.61 -4.69 -0.17
CA SER A 101 6.11 -5.97 -0.62
C SER A 101 7.61 -5.84 -0.88
N PHE A 102 8.41 -6.50 -0.06
CA PHE A 102 9.85 -6.58 -0.25
C PHE A 102 10.19 -7.98 -0.78
N SER A 103 10.33 -8.12 -2.09
CA SER A 103 11.04 -9.25 -2.64
C SER A 103 11.49 -8.96 -4.06
N ALA A 104 12.72 -9.31 -4.35
CA ALA A 104 13.17 -9.38 -5.73
C ALA A 104 12.46 -10.58 -6.39
N PRO A 105 11.81 -10.41 -7.56
CA PRO A 105 11.22 -11.52 -8.27
C PRO A 105 12.32 -12.50 -8.71
N ALA A 106 12.17 -13.77 -8.39
CA ALA A 106 12.99 -14.82 -8.94
C ALA A 106 12.40 -15.27 -10.28
N ILE A 107 13.15 -15.09 -11.36
CA ILE A 107 12.78 -15.56 -12.69
C ILE A 107 13.51 -16.88 -12.93
N THR A 108 12.77 -17.93 -13.19
CA THR A 108 13.38 -19.19 -13.65
C THR A 108 13.83 -19.01 -15.10
N ALA A 109 15.14 -18.94 -15.30
CA ALA A 109 15.73 -18.88 -16.63
C ALA A 109 15.74 -20.27 -17.29
N THR A 110 14.58 -20.78 -17.66
CA THR A 110 14.51 -21.87 -18.64
C THR A 110 14.22 -21.24 -20.00
N LEU A 111 15.22 -21.25 -20.85
CA LEU A 111 15.24 -20.66 -22.19
C LEU A 111 14.34 -21.37 -23.22
N ASN A 112 13.38 -22.17 -22.82
CA ASN A 112 12.42 -22.80 -23.68
C ASN A 112 11.03 -22.24 -23.49
N SER A 113 10.65 -21.36 -24.37
CA SER A 113 9.33 -20.91 -24.85
C SER A 113 8.18 -20.67 -23.85
N SER A 114 8.29 -20.98 -22.57
CA SER A 114 7.32 -20.62 -21.54
C SER A 114 8.01 -20.61 -20.17
N GLY A 115 8.30 -19.42 -19.67
CA GLY A 115 8.89 -19.20 -18.36
C GLY A 115 7.85 -19.07 -17.26
N SER A 116 8.29 -19.07 -16.02
CA SER A 116 7.46 -18.74 -14.87
C SER A 116 8.20 -17.73 -13.99
N LEU A 117 7.47 -16.73 -13.55
CA LEU A 117 7.90 -15.77 -12.56
C LEU A 117 7.42 -16.23 -11.19
N TYR A 118 8.34 -16.42 -10.24
CA TYR A 118 8.02 -16.69 -8.86
C TYR A 118 8.30 -15.45 -8.04
N GLN A 119 7.32 -14.99 -7.28
CA GLN A 119 7.41 -13.80 -6.47
C GLN A 119 6.95 -14.11 -5.05
N ALA A 120 7.86 -13.96 -4.08
CA ALA A 120 7.51 -13.95 -2.68
C ALA A 120 6.97 -12.56 -2.31
N GLN A 121 5.89 -12.49 -1.59
CA GLN A 121 5.27 -11.27 -1.08
C GLN A 121 4.92 -11.48 0.38
N PHE A 122 4.96 -10.40 1.16
CA PHE A 122 4.38 -10.40 2.48
C PHE A 122 3.57 -9.13 2.69
N ASP A 123 2.47 -9.24 3.40
CA ASP A 123 1.63 -8.12 3.79
C ASP A 123 1.95 -7.78 5.25
N TYR A 124 2.49 -6.58 5.45
CA TYR A 124 2.72 -6.07 6.79
C TYR A 124 1.40 -5.63 7.42
N ALA A 125 1.12 -6.11 8.61
CA ALA A 125 0.00 -5.64 9.43
C ALA A 125 0.52 -5.20 10.81
N GLN A 126 0.20 -3.97 11.20
CA GLN A 126 0.59 -3.46 12.52
C GLN A 126 -0.20 -4.19 13.62
N ASN A 127 0.49 -4.76 14.61
CA ASN A 127 -0.07 -5.54 15.73
C ASN A 127 -0.82 -6.82 15.30
N GLN A 128 -0.50 -7.37 14.15
CA GLN A 128 -1.00 -8.65 13.66
C GLN A 128 0.17 -9.45 13.07
N GLU A 129 -0.01 -10.74 12.91
CA GLU A 129 0.96 -11.57 12.21
C GLU A 129 1.06 -11.14 10.74
N TRP A 130 2.28 -11.12 10.23
CA TRP A 130 2.53 -10.84 8.82
C TRP A 130 2.12 -12.04 7.99
N SER A 131 1.31 -11.82 6.97
CA SER A 131 0.97 -12.88 6.05
C SER A 131 1.91 -12.86 4.85
N GLY A 132 2.53 -14.01 4.60
CA GLY A 132 3.40 -14.21 3.44
C GLY A 132 2.73 -15.08 2.39
N THR A 133 3.05 -14.83 1.12
CA THR A 133 2.65 -15.70 0.02
C THR A 133 3.73 -15.79 -1.04
N ILE A 134 3.72 -16.89 -1.79
CA ILE A 134 4.49 -17.05 -3.03
C ILE A 134 3.48 -17.13 -4.16
N LYS A 135 3.71 -16.35 -5.21
CA LYS A 135 2.90 -16.39 -6.43
C LYS A 135 3.75 -16.92 -7.58
N ARG A 136 3.15 -17.80 -8.39
CA ARG A 136 3.65 -18.14 -9.70
C ARG A 136 2.82 -17.43 -10.74
N THR A 137 3.47 -16.75 -11.68
CA THR A 137 2.83 -16.14 -12.84
C THR A 137 3.56 -16.61 -14.10
N ALA A 138 2.81 -17.02 -15.11
CA ALA A 138 3.37 -17.44 -16.37
C ALA A 138 4.00 -16.28 -17.14
N ILE A 139 5.04 -16.58 -17.91
CA ILE A 139 5.64 -15.68 -18.87
C ILE A 139 5.36 -16.27 -20.25
N ASN A 140 4.74 -15.53 -21.14
CA ASN A 140 4.44 -15.97 -22.49
C ASN A 140 5.72 -16.04 -23.37
N SER A 141 5.58 -16.59 -24.58
CA SER A 141 6.68 -16.72 -25.52
C SER A 141 7.34 -15.41 -25.96
N LYS A 142 6.71 -14.26 -25.66
CA LYS A 142 7.25 -12.93 -25.92
C LYS A 142 8.00 -12.33 -24.72
N GLY A 143 8.13 -13.09 -23.62
CA GLY A 143 8.76 -12.61 -22.38
C GLY A 143 7.87 -11.70 -21.54
N VAL A 144 6.58 -11.64 -21.83
CA VAL A 144 5.62 -10.79 -21.09
C VAL A 144 4.87 -11.63 -20.06
N VAL A 145 4.66 -11.04 -18.88
CA VAL A 145 3.90 -11.69 -17.80
C VAL A 145 2.45 -11.90 -18.25
N ASP A 146 1.98 -13.12 -18.19
CA ASP A 146 0.60 -13.51 -18.53
C ASP A 146 -0.20 -13.74 -17.25
N THR A 147 -1.01 -12.78 -16.88
CA THR A 147 -1.87 -12.85 -15.70
C THR A 147 -3.12 -13.70 -15.89
N THR A 148 -3.41 -14.11 -17.13
CA THR A 148 -4.61 -14.88 -17.50
C THR A 148 -4.34 -16.38 -17.63
N ASP A 149 -3.08 -16.80 -17.57
CA ASP A 149 -2.70 -18.21 -17.67
C ASP A 149 -3.32 -19.04 -16.53
N SER A 150 -3.97 -20.14 -16.88
CA SER A 150 -4.65 -21.03 -15.94
C SER A 150 -3.71 -21.75 -14.96
N GLY A 151 -2.42 -21.80 -15.27
CA GLY A 151 -1.39 -22.33 -14.38
C GLY A 151 -0.88 -21.33 -13.34
N ASN A 152 -1.39 -20.08 -13.32
CA ASN A 152 -1.06 -19.10 -12.29
C ASN A 152 -1.64 -19.55 -10.94
N TRP A 153 -0.86 -19.34 -9.88
CA TRP A 153 -1.31 -19.70 -8.54
C TRP A 153 -0.68 -18.82 -7.46
N SER A 154 -1.35 -18.77 -6.32
CA SER A 154 -0.85 -18.20 -5.07
C SER A 154 -0.77 -19.30 -4.02
N ALA A 155 0.32 -19.37 -3.26
CA ALA A 155 0.49 -20.36 -2.20
C ALA A 155 -0.57 -20.24 -1.11
N VAL A 156 -1.00 -19.02 -0.78
CA VAL A 156 -2.07 -18.78 0.21
C VAL A 156 -3.38 -19.43 -0.23
N ASP A 157 -3.73 -19.32 -1.52
CA ASP A 157 -4.98 -19.87 -2.05
C ASP A 157 -4.94 -21.40 -2.19
N LYS A 158 -3.75 -21.97 -2.21
CA LYS A 158 -3.53 -23.42 -2.31
C LYS A 158 -3.27 -24.11 -0.97
N LEU A 159 -3.05 -23.33 0.10
CA LEU A 159 -2.87 -23.92 1.43
C LEU A 159 -4.18 -24.56 1.92
N PRO A 160 -4.13 -25.83 2.38
CA PRO A 160 -5.28 -26.45 3.02
C PRO A 160 -5.73 -25.66 4.26
N ILE A 161 -6.97 -25.83 4.64
CA ILE A 161 -7.47 -25.29 5.91
C ILE A 161 -6.64 -25.83 7.09
N PRO A 162 -6.45 -25.07 8.17
CA PRO A 162 -5.55 -25.45 9.28
C PRO A 162 -5.75 -26.87 9.81
N SER A 163 -7.00 -27.31 9.94
CA SER A 163 -7.36 -28.63 10.45
C SER A 163 -6.97 -29.82 9.55
N SER A 164 -6.70 -29.56 8.28
CA SER A 164 -6.29 -30.60 7.30
C SER A 164 -4.80 -30.53 6.93
N ARG A 165 -4.04 -29.60 7.53
CA ARG A 165 -2.61 -29.47 7.27
C ARG A 165 -1.85 -30.59 7.98
N LYS A 166 -0.95 -31.22 7.23
CA LYS A 166 0.04 -32.15 7.83
C LYS A 166 1.30 -31.35 8.11
N ILE A 167 1.57 -31.11 9.38
CA ILE A 167 2.76 -30.37 9.84
C ILE A 167 3.76 -31.40 10.37
N TRP A 168 4.97 -31.37 9.80
CA TRP A 168 6.07 -32.24 10.20
C TRP A 168 7.10 -31.43 10.97
N THR A 169 7.55 -31.94 12.10
CA THR A 169 8.63 -31.32 12.89
C THR A 169 9.58 -32.36 13.43
N THR A 170 10.81 -31.96 13.74
CA THR A 170 11.79 -32.79 14.44
C THR A 170 11.69 -32.50 15.93
N LEU A 171 11.51 -33.54 16.71
CA LEU A 171 11.62 -33.46 18.18
C LEU A 171 13.02 -33.94 18.57
N ASN A 172 13.76 -33.09 19.27
CA ASN A 172 15.11 -33.39 19.78
C ASN A 172 16.10 -33.89 18.73
N GLY A 173 15.93 -33.44 17.47
CA GLY A 173 16.86 -33.75 16.36
C GLY A 173 16.85 -35.20 15.87
N LYS A 174 15.91 -36.03 16.31
CA LYS A 174 15.95 -37.47 15.98
C LYS A 174 14.79 -37.99 15.14
N ASP A 175 13.57 -37.46 15.29
CA ASP A 175 12.40 -38.01 14.57
C ASP A 175 11.48 -36.95 14.05
N TYR A 176 10.89 -37.24 12.88
CA TYR A 176 9.80 -36.45 12.33
C TYR A 176 8.48 -36.93 12.93
N LYS A 177 7.76 -36.07 13.62
CA LYS A 177 6.39 -36.34 14.08
C LYS A 177 5.42 -35.35 13.49
N THR A 178 4.20 -35.82 13.21
CA THR A 178 3.10 -34.96 12.79
C THR A 178 2.63 -34.18 14.02
N ALA A 179 2.71 -32.87 13.97
CA ALA A 179 2.05 -32.02 14.96
C ALA A 179 0.63 -31.73 14.44
N ASN A 180 -0.36 -32.07 15.21
CA ASN A 180 -1.75 -31.70 14.99
C ASN A 180 -2.02 -30.32 15.56
#